data_197a852f9983cbde10007f3ad63de801
#
_entry.id   197a852f9983cbde10007f3ad63de801
#
_cell.length_a   1.000
_cell.length_b   1.000
_cell.length_c   1.000
_cell.angle_alpha   90.00
_cell.angle_beta   90.00
_cell.angle_gamma   90.00
#
_symmetry.space_group_name_H-M   'P 1'
#
loop_
_entity.id
_entity.type
_entity.pdbx_description
1 polymer ?
#
loop_
_entity_poly.entity_id
_entity_poly.type
_entity_poly.pdbx_seq_one_letter_code
_entity_poly.pdbx_strand_id
1 'polypeptide(L)'
;MTLNQIVKTITDLANAHQQIKSVYFGDFPDYLSRGTDNVYPSLYFDLTGGQIQERSVVLNFSLYFFDRMLHEETNETEVLSDMLEVCQDIIAQLRSQTFDFDEGLSATLSFFTEDTPDLLAGVRADITLDLPYIANRCVVPSTYEY
;
A
#
# COMPACT_ATOMS: atom_id res chain seq x y z
N MET A 1 8.32 13.72 7.04
CA MET A 1 7.01 13.05 7.10
C MET A 1 7.11 11.82 7.98
N THR A 2 6.14 11.59 8.83
CA THR A 2 6.12 10.44 9.74
C THR A 2 5.42 9.25 9.12
N LEU A 3 5.62 8.06 9.68
CA LEU A 3 4.91 6.86 9.23
C LEU A 3 3.39 7.04 9.28
N ASN A 4 2.88 7.66 10.37
CA ASN A 4 1.44 7.94 10.48
C ASN A 4 0.93 8.82 9.33
N GLN A 5 1.71 9.82 8.94
CA GLN A 5 1.35 10.68 7.82
C GLN A 5 1.35 9.93 6.49
N ILE A 6 2.30 9.01 6.30
CA ILE A 6 2.35 8.19 5.09
C ILE A 6 1.13 7.27 5.02
N VAL A 7 0.82 6.58 6.12
CA VAL A 7 -0.35 5.70 6.19
C VAL A 7 -1.63 6.49 5.90
N LYS A 8 -1.74 7.68 6.49
CA LYS A 8 -2.88 8.56 6.24
C LYS A 8 -2.94 8.99 4.78
N THR A 9 -1.81 9.33 4.19
CA THR A 9 -1.75 9.75 2.78
C THR A 9 -2.24 8.63 1.86
N ILE A 10 -1.73 7.40 2.04
CA ILE A 10 -2.16 6.26 1.24
C ILE A 10 -3.65 5.99 1.45
N THR A 11 -4.11 6.05 2.69
CA THR A 11 -5.53 5.85 3.01
C THR A 11 -6.41 6.91 2.36
N ASP A 12 -6.01 8.17 2.41
CA ASP A 12 -6.77 9.27 1.81
C ASP A 12 -6.83 9.17 0.29
N LEU A 13 -5.71 8.81 -0.35
CA LEU A 13 -5.69 8.59 -1.80
C LEU A 13 -6.62 7.45 -2.20
N ALA A 14 -6.60 6.36 -1.45
CA ALA A 14 -7.45 5.23 -1.74
C ALA A 14 -8.93 5.55 -1.52
N ASN A 15 -9.26 6.27 -0.44
CA ASN A 15 -10.64 6.69 -0.17
C ASN A 15 -11.17 7.66 -1.21
N ALA A 16 -10.29 8.47 -1.80
CA ALA A 16 -10.67 9.41 -2.85
C ALA A 16 -10.83 8.73 -4.22
N HIS A 17 -10.29 7.53 -4.39
CA HIS A 17 -10.43 6.81 -5.65
C HIS A 17 -11.84 6.23 -5.77
N GLN A 18 -12.50 6.49 -6.91
CA GLN A 18 -13.90 6.15 -7.08
C GLN A 18 -14.18 4.64 -7.08
N GLN A 19 -13.19 3.83 -7.45
CA GLN A 19 -13.37 2.38 -7.58
C GLN A 19 -13.00 1.61 -6.31
N ILE A 20 -12.24 2.22 -5.40
CA ILE A 20 -11.86 1.57 -4.15
C ILE A 20 -12.96 1.80 -3.11
N LYS A 21 -13.52 0.72 -2.58
CA LYS A 21 -14.65 0.78 -1.65
C LYS A 21 -14.24 0.60 -0.19
N SER A 22 -13.09 -0.02 0.07
CA SER A 22 -12.56 -0.14 1.42
C SER A 22 -11.04 -0.14 1.42
N VAL A 23 -10.47 0.34 2.53
CA VAL A 23 -9.01 0.44 2.71
C VAL A 23 -8.68 -0.10 4.09
N TYR A 24 -7.63 -0.89 4.19
CA TYR A 24 -7.19 -1.45 5.45
C TYR A 24 -5.66 -1.47 5.50
N PHE A 25 -5.11 -1.03 6.61
CA PHE A 25 -3.68 -1.13 6.91
C PHE A 25 -3.50 -2.06 8.10
N GLY A 26 -2.62 -3.06 7.97
CA GLY A 26 -2.32 -3.93 9.07
C GLY A 26 -1.96 -5.34 8.66
N ASP A 27 -2.64 -6.34 9.23
CA ASP A 27 -2.37 -7.76 9.05
C ASP A 27 -3.33 -8.37 8.03
N PHE A 28 -2.78 -8.90 6.92
CA PHE A 28 -3.59 -9.45 5.84
C PHE A 28 -4.39 -10.69 6.26
N PRO A 29 -3.83 -11.67 7.02
CA PRO A 29 -4.64 -12.76 7.53
C PRO A 29 -5.82 -12.31 8.40
N ASP A 30 -5.60 -11.30 9.25
CA ASP A 30 -6.68 -10.72 10.06
C ASP A 30 -7.75 -10.08 9.18
N TYR A 31 -7.35 -9.37 8.13
CA TYR A 31 -8.29 -8.79 7.18
C TYR A 31 -9.12 -9.87 6.48
N LEU A 32 -8.47 -10.93 6.00
CA LEU A 32 -9.16 -12.01 5.31
C LEU A 32 -10.16 -12.74 6.23
N SER A 33 -9.88 -12.81 7.52
CA SER A 33 -10.76 -13.49 8.48
C SER A 33 -12.09 -12.78 8.71
N ARG A 34 -12.21 -11.52 8.28
CA ARG A 34 -13.46 -10.75 8.42
C ARG A 34 -14.59 -11.29 7.54
N GLY A 35 -14.25 -12.01 6.48
CA GLY A 35 -15.25 -12.67 5.64
C GLY A 35 -16.22 -11.69 4.98
N THR A 36 -17.52 -11.86 5.28
CA THR A 36 -18.59 -11.09 4.64
C THR A 36 -18.62 -9.61 5.01
N ASP A 37 -17.85 -9.18 6.01
CA ASP A 37 -17.79 -7.77 6.40
C ASP A 37 -16.95 -6.94 5.44
N ASN A 38 -16.19 -7.58 4.53
CA ASN A 38 -15.35 -6.87 3.58
C ASN A 38 -16.15 -6.36 2.40
N VAL A 39 -15.84 -5.15 1.99
CA VAL A 39 -16.45 -4.48 0.83
C VAL A 39 -15.40 -4.37 -0.28
N TYR A 40 -15.77 -4.75 -1.48
CA TYR A 40 -14.86 -4.81 -2.62
C TYR A 40 -15.28 -3.83 -3.72
N PRO A 41 -14.34 -3.35 -4.55
CA PRO A 41 -12.88 -3.55 -4.55
C PRO A 41 -12.20 -2.96 -3.32
N SER A 42 -11.13 -3.57 -2.86
CA SER A 42 -10.42 -3.17 -1.64
C SER A 42 -8.95 -2.92 -1.90
N LEU A 43 -8.37 -2.04 -1.09
CA LEU A 43 -6.92 -1.91 -0.92
C LEU A 43 -6.55 -2.34 0.48
N TYR A 44 -5.68 -3.33 0.58
CA TYR A 44 -4.97 -3.65 1.81
C TYR A 44 -3.50 -3.31 1.63
N PHE A 45 -2.86 -2.72 2.64
CA PHE A 45 -1.44 -2.45 2.57
C PHE A 45 -0.77 -2.65 3.92
N ASP A 46 0.52 -2.98 3.87
CA ASP A 46 1.32 -3.17 5.07
C ASP A 46 2.73 -2.64 4.87
N LEU A 47 3.41 -2.42 5.98
CA LEU A 47 4.81 -2.04 6.03
C LEU A 47 5.64 -3.32 6.16
N THR A 48 6.47 -3.62 5.17
CA THR A 48 7.22 -4.86 5.12
C THR A 48 8.64 -4.72 5.65
N GLY A 49 9.17 -3.50 5.69
CA GLY A 49 10.52 -3.27 6.18
C GLY A 49 11.01 -1.88 5.82
N GLY A 50 12.29 -1.66 6.04
CA GLY A 50 12.89 -0.39 5.70
C GLY A 50 14.35 -0.35 6.07
N GLN A 51 15.00 0.79 5.83
CA GLN A 51 16.40 1.00 6.10
C GLN A 51 16.67 2.46 6.42
N ILE A 52 17.48 2.72 7.43
CA ILE A 52 17.96 4.06 7.74
C ILE A 52 19.30 4.24 7.04
N GLN A 53 19.39 5.23 6.21
CA GLN A 53 20.60 5.62 5.50
C GLN A 53 21.12 6.95 6.05
N GLU A 54 22.25 7.40 5.56
CA GLU A 54 22.87 8.62 6.07
C GLU A 54 21.97 9.85 5.93
N ARG A 55 21.28 9.96 4.79
CA ARG A 55 20.46 11.15 4.46
C ARG A 55 19.00 10.82 4.18
N SER A 56 18.61 9.59 4.37
CA SER A 56 17.25 9.19 4.07
C SER A 56 16.80 8.01 4.92
N VAL A 57 15.50 7.86 5.03
CA VAL A 57 14.86 6.66 5.57
C VAL A 57 14.05 6.05 4.43
N VAL A 58 14.32 4.81 4.14
CA VAL A 58 13.63 4.06 3.08
C VAL A 58 12.64 3.13 3.74
N LEU A 59 11.37 3.20 3.32
CA LEU A 59 10.31 2.34 3.83
C LEU A 59 9.74 1.51 2.69
N ASN A 60 9.56 0.22 2.94
CA ASN A 60 9.01 -0.71 1.97
C ASN A 60 7.57 -1.06 2.34
N PHE A 61 6.67 -0.85 1.40
CA PHE A 61 5.26 -1.19 1.56
C PHE A 61 4.83 -2.20 0.52
N SER A 62 3.90 -3.06 0.89
CA SER A 62 3.19 -3.92 -0.05
C SER A 62 1.75 -3.45 -0.11
N LEU A 63 1.28 -3.18 -1.32
CA LEU A 63 -0.09 -2.73 -1.58
C LEU A 63 -0.82 -3.85 -2.32
N TYR A 64 -1.97 -4.26 -1.80
CA TYR A 64 -2.78 -5.34 -2.40
C TYR A 64 -4.09 -4.73 -2.87
N PHE A 65 -4.28 -4.72 -4.18
CA PHE A 65 -5.51 -4.25 -4.82
C PHE A 65 -6.28 -5.46 -5.31
N PHE A 66 -7.47 -5.70 -4.78
CA PHE A 66 -8.20 -6.92 -5.11
C PHE A 66 -9.69 -6.71 -5.10
N ASP A 67 -10.38 -7.61 -5.81
CA ASP A 67 -11.81 -7.63 -5.93
C ASP A 67 -12.28 -9.08 -5.95
N ARG A 68 -13.58 -9.27 -5.78
CA ARG A 68 -14.20 -10.57 -5.78
C ARG A 68 -14.36 -11.09 -7.20
N MET A 69 -13.99 -12.36 -7.43
CA MET A 69 -14.25 -13.05 -8.68
C MET A 69 -15.65 -13.68 -8.66
N LEU A 70 -16.19 -13.93 -9.86
CA LEU A 70 -17.38 -14.71 -10.02
C LEU A 70 -17.10 -16.18 -9.70
N HIS A 71 -18.15 -16.91 -9.36
CA HIS A 71 -18.07 -18.35 -9.15
C HIS A 71 -17.42 -19.03 -10.37
N GLU A 72 -16.55 -20.00 -10.12
CA GLU A 72 -15.77 -20.70 -11.13
C GLU A 72 -14.68 -19.82 -11.81
N GLU A 73 -14.39 -18.66 -11.22
CA GLU A 73 -13.30 -17.78 -11.68
C GLU A 73 -13.43 -17.33 -13.13
N THR A 74 -14.67 -17.20 -13.62
CA THR A 74 -14.93 -16.89 -15.05
C THR A 74 -14.51 -15.47 -15.44
N ASN A 75 -14.36 -14.57 -14.46
CA ASN A 75 -13.98 -13.17 -14.72
C ASN A 75 -12.60 -12.80 -14.17
N GLU A 76 -11.73 -13.79 -13.95
CA GLU A 76 -10.41 -13.56 -13.35
C GLU A 76 -9.61 -12.49 -14.12
N THR A 77 -9.52 -12.61 -15.43
CA THR A 77 -8.75 -11.68 -16.25
C THR A 77 -9.30 -10.26 -16.18
N GLU A 78 -10.61 -10.09 -16.15
CA GLU A 78 -11.23 -8.78 -16.01
C GLU A 78 -10.90 -8.15 -14.65
N VAL A 79 -10.97 -8.94 -13.57
CA VAL A 79 -10.65 -8.46 -12.23
C VAL A 79 -9.18 -8.06 -12.14
N LEU A 80 -8.27 -8.87 -12.67
CA LEU A 80 -6.85 -8.55 -12.67
C LEU A 80 -6.56 -7.28 -13.48
N SER A 81 -7.21 -7.12 -14.62
CA SER A 81 -7.06 -5.92 -15.45
C SER A 81 -7.53 -4.67 -14.73
N ASP A 82 -8.70 -4.73 -14.12
CA ASP A 82 -9.26 -3.59 -13.38
C ASP A 82 -8.40 -3.23 -12.17
N MET A 83 -7.92 -4.24 -11.44
CA MET A 83 -7.08 -3.98 -10.26
C MET A 83 -5.72 -3.43 -10.65
N LEU A 84 -5.17 -3.86 -11.79
CA LEU A 84 -3.94 -3.27 -12.31
C LEU A 84 -4.12 -1.78 -12.63
N GLU A 85 -5.23 -1.39 -13.24
CA GLU A 85 -5.51 0.02 -13.52
C GLU A 85 -5.63 0.84 -12.24
N VAL A 86 -6.34 0.32 -11.24
CA VAL A 86 -6.45 0.98 -9.93
C VAL A 86 -5.08 1.13 -9.28
N CYS A 87 -4.25 0.09 -9.34
CA CYS A 87 -2.89 0.12 -8.83
C CYS A 87 -2.05 1.21 -9.51
N GLN A 88 -2.13 1.28 -10.85
CA GLN A 88 -1.41 2.30 -11.61
C GLN A 88 -1.85 3.71 -11.23
N ASP A 89 -3.14 3.92 -11.00
CA ASP A 89 -3.67 5.22 -10.57
C ASP A 89 -3.08 5.65 -9.22
N ILE A 90 -3.08 4.76 -8.25
CA ILE A 90 -2.58 5.07 -6.90
C ILE A 90 -1.07 5.33 -6.94
N ILE A 91 -0.31 4.53 -7.67
CA ILE A 91 1.13 4.73 -7.79
C ILE A 91 1.44 6.05 -8.49
N ALA A 92 0.67 6.40 -9.53
CA ALA A 92 0.83 7.68 -10.21
C ALA A 92 0.61 8.85 -9.26
N GLN A 93 -0.39 8.76 -8.37
CA GLN A 93 -0.64 9.79 -7.38
C GLN A 93 0.46 9.86 -6.32
N LEU A 94 1.01 8.72 -5.91
CA LEU A 94 2.12 8.68 -4.97
C LEU A 94 3.40 9.31 -5.52
N ARG A 95 3.57 9.29 -6.83
CA ARG A 95 4.70 9.94 -7.51
C ARG A 95 4.52 11.45 -7.67
N SER A 96 3.39 11.98 -7.24
CA SER A 96 3.14 13.41 -7.29
C SER A 96 4.14 14.17 -6.43
N GLN A 97 4.59 15.32 -6.94
CA GLN A 97 5.54 16.17 -6.22
C GLN A 97 4.95 16.88 -5.02
N THR A 98 3.67 16.69 -4.74
CA THR A 98 3.03 17.30 -3.56
C THR A 98 3.39 16.62 -2.25
N PHE A 99 4.00 15.44 -2.29
CA PHE A 99 4.38 14.70 -1.10
C PHE A 99 5.87 14.83 -0.79
N ASP A 100 6.23 14.74 0.49
CA ASP A 100 7.60 14.89 0.98
C ASP A 100 8.45 13.63 0.82
N PHE A 101 7.98 12.65 0.06
CA PHE A 101 8.72 11.43 -0.20
C PHE A 101 8.76 11.15 -1.70
N ASP A 102 9.78 10.41 -2.11
CA ASP A 102 9.87 9.88 -3.46
C ASP A 102 9.43 8.43 -3.46
N GLU A 103 8.55 8.07 -4.38
CA GLU A 103 8.29 6.67 -4.66
C GLU A 103 9.45 6.14 -5.48
N GLY A 104 9.91 4.90 -5.19
CA GLY A 104 11.05 4.31 -5.87
C GLY A 104 10.87 4.27 -7.39
N LEU A 105 11.98 4.09 -8.10
CA LEU A 105 12.01 4.11 -9.57
C LEU A 105 11.07 3.10 -10.20
N SER A 106 10.73 2.02 -9.48
CA SER A 106 9.85 0.99 -9.99
C SER A 106 9.04 0.37 -8.86
N ALA A 107 7.81 -0.05 -9.18
CA ALA A 107 7.01 -0.90 -8.32
C ALA A 107 7.06 -2.32 -8.88
N THR A 108 7.33 -3.30 -8.03
CA THR A 108 7.33 -4.70 -8.44
C THR A 108 5.92 -5.25 -8.30
N LEU A 109 5.40 -5.82 -9.38
CA LEU A 109 4.03 -6.31 -9.43
C LEU A 109 4.00 -7.83 -9.34
N SER A 110 3.02 -8.34 -8.59
CA SER A 110 2.69 -9.75 -8.53
C SER A 110 1.17 -9.88 -8.64
N PHE A 111 0.71 -10.92 -9.30
CA PHE A 111 -0.72 -11.19 -9.43
C PHE A 111 -1.07 -12.39 -8.56
N PHE A 112 -2.25 -12.35 -7.94
CA PHE A 112 -2.64 -13.42 -7.02
C PHE A 112 -4.12 -13.72 -7.13
N THR A 113 -4.47 -14.94 -6.73
CA THR A 113 -5.85 -15.37 -6.48
C THR A 113 -5.89 -16.03 -5.12
N GLU A 114 -6.94 -15.73 -4.34
CA GLU A 114 -7.13 -16.31 -3.01
C GLU A 114 -8.44 -17.07 -2.96
N ASP A 115 -8.35 -18.34 -2.58
CA ASP A 115 -9.51 -19.22 -2.43
C ASP A 115 -9.99 -19.17 -0.97
N THR A 116 -10.50 -18.03 -0.58
CA THR A 116 -11.12 -17.80 0.72
C THR A 116 -12.64 -17.96 0.58
N PRO A 117 -13.44 -17.79 1.63
CA PRO A 117 -14.90 -17.74 1.46
C PRO A 117 -15.33 -16.76 0.37
N ASP A 118 -14.58 -15.68 0.19
CA ASP A 118 -14.69 -14.80 -0.98
C ASP A 118 -13.58 -15.17 -1.97
N LEU A 119 -13.94 -15.50 -3.20
CA LEU A 119 -12.95 -15.72 -4.25
C LEU A 119 -12.37 -14.38 -4.65
N LEU A 120 -11.08 -14.17 -4.42
CA LEU A 120 -10.41 -12.90 -4.65
C LEU A 120 -9.33 -13.02 -5.71
N ALA A 121 -9.21 -12.01 -6.56
CA ALA A 121 -8.10 -11.86 -7.47
C ALA A 121 -7.61 -10.43 -7.42
N GLY A 122 -6.33 -10.22 -7.59
CA GLY A 122 -5.78 -8.90 -7.53
C GLY A 122 -4.32 -8.78 -7.85
N VAL A 123 -3.79 -7.60 -7.57
CA VAL A 123 -2.41 -7.21 -7.85
C VAL A 123 -1.76 -6.79 -6.55
N ARG A 124 -0.56 -7.32 -6.30
CA ARG A 124 0.31 -6.87 -5.22
C ARG A 124 1.39 -5.97 -5.83
N ALA A 125 1.54 -4.78 -5.30
CA ALA A 125 2.61 -3.87 -5.69
C ALA A 125 3.54 -3.66 -4.50
N ASP A 126 4.81 -4.01 -4.67
CA ASP A 126 5.85 -3.74 -3.67
C ASP A 126 6.52 -2.43 -4.05
N ILE A 127 6.40 -1.43 -3.19
CA ILE A 127 6.94 -0.10 -3.44
C ILE A 127 7.93 0.29 -2.35
N THR A 128 8.80 1.23 -2.70
CA THR A 128 9.77 1.81 -1.79
C THR A 128 9.57 3.31 -1.75
N LEU A 129 9.39 3.85 -0.55
CA LEU A 129 9.29 5.28 -0.32
C LEU A 129 10.57 5.77 0.32
N ASP A 130 11.18 6.78 -0.29
CA ASP A 130 12.43 7.38 0.17
C ASP A 130 12.12 8.72 0.82
N LEU A 131 12.37 8.81 2.13
CA LEU A 131 12.08 9.98 2.93
C LEU A 131 13.37 10.72 3.27
N PRO A 132 13.50 12.00 2.95
CA PRO A 132 14.65 12.80 3.37
C PRO A 132 14.78 12.77 4.90
N TYR A 133 15.97 12.48 5.37
CA TYR A 133 16.26 12.45 6.80
C TYR A 133 17.66 12.98 7.02
N ILE A 134 17.76 14.06 7.80
CA ILE A 134 19.03 14.65 8.19
C ILE A 134 19.23 14.36 9.68
N ALA A 135 20.22 13.52 9.97
CA ALA A 135 20.54 13.21 11.35
C ALA A 135 21.15 14.45 12.04
N ASN A 136 20.46 14.98 13.04
CA ASN A 136 20.92 16.10 13.81
C ASN A 136 20.80 15.77 15.30
N ARG A 137 21.92 15.49 15.94
CA ARG A 137 21.96 15.11 17.36
C ARG A 137 21.43 16.19 18.27
N CYS A 138 21.49 17.46 17.83
CA CYS A 138 21.04 18.58 18.66
C CYS A 138 19.52 18.65 18.80
N VAL A 139 18.76 18.01 17.90
CA VAL A 139 17.30 17.99 17.95
C VAL A 139 16.73 16.69 18.50
N VAL A 140 17.59 15.73 18.83
CA VAL A 140 17.16 14.48 19.45
C VAL A 140 16.75 14.78 20.90
N PRO A 141 15.50 14.41 21.31
CA PRO A 141 15.04 14.67 22.67
C PRO A 141 15.65 13.65 23.67
N SER A 142 16.95 13.79 23.91
CA SER A 142 17.71 12.90 24.75
C SER A 142 18.49 13.69 25.78
N THR A 143 18.61 13.14 27.00
CA THR A 143 19.45 13.71 28.06
C THR A 143 20.89 13.27 27.98
N TYR A 144 21.24 12.44 26.97
CA TYR A 144 22.62 11.98 26.80
C TYR A 144 23.52 13.15 26.38
N GLU A 145 24.67 13.26 27.05
CA GLU A 145 25.69 14.27 26.71
C GLU A 145 26.73 13.65 25.77
N TYR A 146 26.95 14.31 24.65
CA TYR A 146 27.90 13.87 23.64
C TYR A 146 29.32 14.35 23.92
#